data_30f2f5102e741d5721976d699b4b584b
#
_entry.id   30f2f5102e741d5721976d699b4b584b
#
_cell.length_a   1.000
_cell.length_b   1.000
_cell.length_c   1.000
_cell.angle_alpha   90.00
_cell.angle_beta   90.00
_cell.angle_gamma   90.00
#
_symmetry.space_group_name_H-M   'P 1'
#
loop_
_entity.id
_entity.type
_entity.pdbx_description
1 polymer ?
#
loop_
_entity_poly.entity_id
_entity_poly.type
_entity_poly.pdbx_seq_one_letter_code
_entity_poly.pdbx_strand_id
1 'polypeptide(L)'
;MLRAVMTPGAQTAPSPTANEQTLFEGGPAVCPSIGSWFISVLTLGFGWIYFYFRARSVRYRLTTQRIVIETGLFSKRMDQLDLYRINDYVVERPFGQRLVGTGNIVLTAMDRTTPNVRIDGLKTDVMALYEQLRAATEASKRAHGVRVLDNEVQSGR
;
A
#
# COMPACT_ATOMS: atom_id res chain seq x y z
N MET A 1 45.76 7.45 -11.42
CA MET A 1 45.00 7.36 -10.19
C MET A 1 43.69 8.16 -10.33
N LEU A 2 42.63 7.52 -10.82
CA LEU A 2 41.28 8.13 -10.88
C LEU A 2 40.50 7.68 -9.66
N ARG A 3 40.21 8.63 -8.81
CA ARG A 3 39.41 8.47 -7.59
C ARG A 3 37.93 8.50 -8.02
N ALA A 4 37.26 7.33 -7.97
CA ALA A 4 35.85 7.23 -8.21
C ALA A 4 35.11 8.01 -7.10
N VAL A 5 34.41 9.08 -7.50
CA VAL A 5 33.49 9.82 -6.64
C VAL A 5 32.26 8.92 -6.44
N MET A 6 32.17 8.32 -5.27
CA MET A 6 30.98 7.65 -4.80
C MET A 6 29.88 8.68 -4.59
N THR A 7 28.86 8.66 -5.42
CA THR A 7 27.62 9.44 -5.23
C THR A 7 26.80 8.75 -4.14
N PRO A 8 26.54 9.40 -2.98
CA PRO A 8 25.70 8.80 -1.96
C PRO A 8 24.25 9.01 -2.33
N GLY A 9 23.47 7.92 -2.40
CA GLY A 9 22.06 7.96 -2.08
C GLY A 9 21.03 7.84 -3.17
N ALA A 10 21.18 6.92 -4.10
CA ALA A 10 20.00 6.27 -4.66
C ALA A 10 19.76 4.98 -3.88
N GLN A 11 19.00 5.02 -2.80
CA GLN A 11 18.44 3.82 -2.22
C GLN A 11 17.40 3.30 -3.21
N THR A 12 17.87 2.50 -4.14
CA THR A 12 17.05 1.75 -5.07
C THR A 12 16.22 0.78 -4.22
N ALA A 13 14.90 0.77 -4.39
CA ALA A 13 14.05 -0.24 -3.78
C ALA A 13 14.66 -1.62 -4.04
N PRO A 14 14.66 -2.52 -3.04
CA PRO A 14 15.25 -3.84 -3.19
C PRO A 14 14.64 -4.54 -4.41
N SER A 15 15.49 -5.06 -5.27
CA SER A 15 15.08 -5.79 -6.46
C SER A 15 14.18 -6.97 -6.05
N PRO A 16 13.11 -7.27 -6.78
CA PRO A 16 12.26 -8.41 -6.47
C PRO A 16 13.10 -9.69 -6.50
N THR A 17 12.90 -10.53 -5.50
CA THR A 17 13.51 -11.87 -5.45
C THR A 17 12.97 -12.71 -6.61
N ALA A 18 13.71 -13.67 -7.14
CA ALA A 18 13.41 -14.42 -8.36
C ALA A 18 11.97 -15.02 -8.47
N ASN A 19 11.27 -15.17 -7.35
CA ASN A 19 9.87 -15.65 -7.26
C ASN A 19 8.85 -14.59 -6.82
N GLU A 20 9.26 -13.31 -6.76
CA GLU A 20 8.38 -12.23 -6.32
C GLU A 20 7.66 -11.62 -7.51
N GLN A 21 6.33 -11.71 -7.54
CA GLN A 21 5.49 -11.10 -8.57
C GLN A 21 4.92 -9.79 -8.06
N THR A 22 4.98 -8.76 -8.88
CA THR A 22 4.34 -7.48 -8.59
C THR A 22 2.85 -7.58 -8.90
N LEU A 23 2.01 -7.41 -7.90
CA LEU A 23 0.56 -7.39 -8.03
C LEU A 23 0.04 -6.01 -8.40
N PHE A 24 0.66 -4.97 -7.85
CA PHE A 24 0.32 -3.58 -8.13
C PHE A 24 1.52 -2.68 -7.89
N GLU A 25 1.75 -1.74 -8.80
CA GLU A 25 2.72 -0.67 -8.64
C GLU A 25 2.09 0.64 -9.11
N GLY A 26 2.03 1.61 -8.21
CA GLY A 26 1.43 2.90 -8.52
C GLY A 26 1.39 3.83 -7.31
N GLY A 27 0.81 5.00 -7.52
CA GLY A 27 0.50 5.97 -6.47
C GLY A 27 -1.00 6.15 -6.29
N PRO A 28 -1.41 6.88 -5.26
CA PRO A 28 -2.80 7.25 -5.08
C PRO A 28 -3.27 8.15 -6.23
N ALA A 29 -4.57 8.09 -6.53
CA ALA A 29 -5.19 9.00 -7.49
C ALA A 29 -5.03 10.46 -7.05
N VAL A 30 -4.80 11.37 -8.00
CA VAL A 30 -4.67 12.81 -7.71
C VAL A 30 -5.92 13.33 -7.03
N CYS A 31 -7.10 12.94 -7.53
CA CYS A 31 -8.39 13.25 -6.92
C CYS A 31 -9.09 11.93 -6.54
N PRO A 32 -8.82 11.37 -5.35
CA PRO A 32 -9.36 10.08 -4.95
C PRO A 32 -10.85 10.10 -4.64
N SER A 33 -11.46 11.27 -4.53
CA SER A 33 -12.87 11.43 -4.17
C SER A 33 -13.49 12.65 -4.87
N ILE A 34 -14.81 12.62 -5.08
CA ILE A 34 -15.58 13.78 -5.57
C ILE A 34 -15.39 15.01 -4.68
N GLY A 35 -15.32 14.81 -3.36
CA GLY A 35 -15.03 15.91 -2.42
C GLY A 35 -13.71 16.63 -2.73
N SER A 36 -12.66 15.88 -3.09
CA SER A 36 -11.37 16.45 -3.50
C SER A 36 -11.50 17.32 -4.77
N TRP A 37 -12.37 16.88 -5.68
CA TRP A 37 -12.65 17.61 -6.91
C TRP A 37 -13.37 18.93 -6.63
N PHE A 38 -14.40 18.93 -5.77
CA PHE A 38 -15.10 20.14 -5.35
C PHE A 38 -14.17 21.14 -4.64
N ILE A 39 -13.32 20.67 -3.73
CA ILE A 39 -12.34 21.51 -3.05
C ILE A 39 -11.35 22.13 -4.05
N SER A 40 -10.91 21.36 -5.05
CA SER A 40 -9.99 21.84 -6.08
C SER A 40 -10.61 22.96 -6.92
N VAL A 41 -11.88 22.83 -7.28
CA VAL A 41 -12.62 23.84 -8.05
C VAL A 41 -12.88 25.08 -7.18
N LEU A 42 -13.32 24.90 -5.93
CA LEU A 42 -13.62 25.98 -5.00
C LEU A 42 -12.38 26.83 -4.66
N THR A 43 -11.20 26.21 -4.63
CA THR A 43 -9.92 26.87 -4.33
C THR A 43 -9.23 27.42 -5.59
N LEU A 44 -9.97 27.72 -6.66
CA LEU A 44 -9.45 28.30 -7.91
C LEU A 44 -8.25 27.54 -8.51
N GLY A 45 -8.23 26.22 -8.40
CA GLY A 45 -7.17 25.37 -8.92
C GLY A 45 -5.97 25.14 -8.00
N PHE A 46 -5.76 25.93 -6.94
CA PHE A 46 -4.68 25.69 -5.97
C PHE A 46 -4.82 24.35 -5.26
N GLY A 47 -6.04 23.92 -4.98
CA GLY A 47 -6.32 22.60 -4.43
C GLY A 47 -5.84 21.46 -5.32
N TRP A 48 -5.95 21.63 -6.66
CA TRP A 48 -5.48 20.63 -7.62
C TRP A 48 -3.95 20.46 -7.56
N ILE A 49 -3.21 21.56 -7.45
CA ILE A 49 -1.76 21.56 -7.29
C ILE A 49 -1.36 20.80 -6.01
N TYR A 50 -2.04 21.08 -4.88
CA TYR A 50 -1.80 20.38 -3.63
C TYR A 50 -2.05 18.87 -3.75
N PHE A 51 -3.18 18.44 -4.32
CA PHE A 51 -3.50 17.03 -4.51
C PHE A 51 -2.55 16.35 -5.49
N TYR A 52 -2.09 17.06 -6.52
CA TYR A 52 -1.09 16.57 -7.46
C TYR A 52 0.25 16.27 -6.77
N PHE A 53 0.77 17.19 -5.99
CA PHE A 53 2.01 16.97 -5.23
C PHE A 53 1.84 15.86 -4.19
N ARG A 54 0.72 15.82 -3.51
CA ARG A 54 0.39 14.75 -2.55
C ARG A 54 0.36 13.37 -3.23
N ALA A 55 -0.27 13.25 -4.39
CA ALA A 55 -0.33 11.99 -5.11
C ALA A 55 1.05 11.53 -5.61
N ARG A 56 1.91 12.47 -5.95
CA ARG A 56 3.29 12.17 -6.35
C ARG A 56 4.22 11.83 -5.17
N SER A 57 3.82 12.18 -3.97
CA SER A 57 4.62 11.96 -2.76
C SER A 57 4.56 10.53 -2.25
N VAL A 58 3.63 9.71 -2.74
CA VAL A 58 3.42 8.35 -2.25
C VAL A 58 3.46 7.39 -3.43
N ARG A 59 4.21 6.31 -3.27
CA ARG A 59 4.21 5.17 -4.19
C ARG A 59 3.96 3.89 -3.42
N TYR A 60 3.07 3.09 -3.94
CA TYR A 60 2.76 1.75 -3.44
C TYR A 60 3.32 0.71 -4.40
N ARG A 61 4.02 -0.27 -3.86
CA ARG A 61 4.42 -1.47 -4.58
C ARG A 61 3.96 -2.69 -3.77
N LEU A 62 2.98 -3.38 -4.31
CA LEU A 62 2.41 -4.57 -3.71
C LEU A 62 2.90 -5.79 -4.49
N THR A 63 3.55 -6.70 -3.80
CA THR A 63 4.09 -7.93 -4.39
C THR A 63 3.53 -9.15 -3.68
N THR A 64 3.83 -10.33 -4.17
CA THR A 64 3.39 -11.60 -3.56
C THR A 64 4.08 -11.92 -2.23
N GLN A 65 5.10 -11.16 -1.83
CA GLN A 65 5.88 -11.42 -0.61
C GLN A 65 5.84 -10.26 0.38
N ARG A 66 5.79 -9.01 -0.11
CA ARG A 66 5.87 -7.81 0.72
C ARG A 66 5.08 -6.65 0.13
N ILE A 67 4.76 -5.70 0.99
CA ILE A 67 4.20 -4.40 0.62
C ILE A 67 5.25 -3.36 0.92
N VAL A 68 5.59 -2.54 -0.07
CA VAL A 68 6.52 -1.43 0.05
C VAL A 68 5.78 -0.12 -0.17
N ILE A 69 5.89 0.79 0.78
CA ILE A 69 5.30 2.12 0.73
C ILE A 69 6.43 3.13 0.78
N GLU A 70 6.62 3.83 -0.32
CA GLU A 70 7.56 4.94 -0.41
C GLU A 70 6.80 6.24 -0.22
N THR A 71 7.20 7.04 0.76
CA THR A 71 6.60 8.34 1.05
C THR A 71 7.66 9.43 0.99
N GLY A 72 7.28 10.58 0.44
CA GLY A 72 8.09 11.80 0.45
C GLY A 72 8.56 12.26 -0.92
N LEU A 73 8.56 13.59 -1.12
CA LEU A 73 9.08 14.25 -2.34
C LEU A 73 10.57 14.59 -2.19
N PHE A 74 10.93 15.17 -1.06
CA PHE A 74 12.31 15.65 -0.80
C PHE A 74 13.07 14.70 0.14
N SER A 75 12.38 14.12 1.12
CA SER A 75 12.92 13.10 2.01
C SER A 75 12.16 11.82 1.80
N LYS A 76 12.82 10.83 1.24
CA LYS A 76 12.19 9.52 0.97
C LYS A 76 12.21 8.68 2.24
N ARG A 77 11.04 8.22 2.65
CA ARG A 77 10.85 7.20 3.67
C ARG A 77 10.28 5.97 2.99
N MET A 78 10.84 4.83 3.29
CA MET A 78 10.38 3.52 2.80
C MET A 78 9.93 2.69 4.01
N ASP A 79 8.68 2.32 4.01
CA ASP A 79 8.12 1.38 4.97
C ASP A 79 7.85 0.07 4.23
N GLN A 80 8.32 -1.05 4.79
CA GLN A 80 8.15 -2.39 4.22
C GLN A 80 7.40 -3.27 5.21
N LEU A 81 6.41 -4.01 4.71
CA LEU A 81 5.62 -4.96 5.47
C LEU A 81 5.57 -6.29 4.74
N ASP A 82 6.01 -7.35 5.40
CA ASP A 82 5.94 -8.71 4.87
C ASP A 82 4.51 -9.26 4.95
N LEU A 83 4.03 -9.92 3.90
CA LEU A 83 2.66 -10.42 3.81
C LEU A 83 2.33 -11.46 4.90
N TYR A 84 3.28 -12.30 5.30
CA TYR A 84 3.02 -13.31 6.34
C TYR A 84 2.68 -12.71 7.72
N ARG A 85 3.00 -11.42 7.95
CA ARG A 85 2.69 -10.69 9.20
C ARG A 85 1.31 -10.05 9.20
N ILE A 86 0.62 -10.06 8.07
CA ILE A 86 -0.70 -9.43 7.95
C ILE A 86 -1.75 -10.38 8.54
N ASN A 87 -2.57 -9.83 9.44
CA ASN A 87 -3.66 -10.56 10.08
C ASN A 87 -4.97 -10.35 9.36
N ASP A 88 -5.28 -9.12 9.01
CA ASP A 88 -6.59 -8.75 8.51
C ASP A 88 -6.51 -7.69 7.41
N TYR A 89 -7.51 -7.69 6.56
CA TYR A 89 -7.69 -6.77 5.44
C TYR A 89 -9.08 -6.16 5.49
N VAL A 90 -9.16 -4.86 5.41
CA VAL A 90 -10.43 -4.14 5.30
C VAL A 90 -10.43 -3.33 4.01
N VAL A 91 -11.40 -3.58 3.14
CA VAL A 91 -11.62 -2.79 1.92
C VAL A 91 -12.63 -1.71 2.20
N GLU A 92 -12.26 -0.46 2.02
CA GLU A 92 -13.12 0.70 2.18
C GLU A 92 -13.36 1.35 0.82
N ARG A 93 -14.62 1.51 0.46
CA ARG A 93 -15.04 2.22 -0.76
C ARG A 93 -16.13 3.24 -0.43
N PRO A 94 -15.79 4.39 0.17
CA PRO A 94 -16.74 5.47 0.41
C PRO A 94 -17.47 5.87 -0.88
N PHE A 95 -18.69 6.37 -0.75
CA PHE A 95 -19.54 6.71 -1.89
C PHE A 95 -18.85 7.61 -2.92
N GLY A 96 -18.16 8.66 -2.46
CA GLY A 96 -17.42 9.57 -3.34
C GLY A 96 -16.24 8.92 -4.08
N GLN A 97 -15.66 7.84 -3.57
CA GLN A 97 -14.61 7.06 -4.23
C GLN A 97 -15.20 6.06 -5.24
N ARG A 98 -16.38 5.51 -4.96
CA ARG A 98 -17.08 4.62 -5.90
C ARG A 98 -17.35 5.28 -7.23
N LEU A 99 -17.76 6.56 -7.20
CA LEU A 99 -18.06 7.34 -8.41
C LEU A 99 -16.81 7.63 -9.27
N VAL A 100 -15.64 7.70 -8.65
CA VAL A 100 -14.35 7.95 -9.33
C VAL A 100 -13.59 6.66 -9.64
N GLY A 101 -14.13 5.51 -9.24
CA GLY A 101 -13.51 4.20 -9.47
C GLY A 101 -12.25 3.98 -8.63
N THR A 102 -12.17 4.59 -7.43
CA THR A 102 -11.07 4.42 -6.50
C THR A 102 -11.51 3.69 -5.22
N GLY A 103 -10.56 3.22 -4.42
CA GLY A 103 -10.84 2.62 -3.13
C GLY A 103 -9.59 2.57 -2.25
N ASN A 104 -9.78 2.16 -1.00
CA ASN A 104 -8.73 2.05 0.00
C ASN A 104 -8.64 0.62 0.51
N ILE A 105 -7.45 0.19 0.87
CA ILE A 105 -7.21 -1.07 1.59
C ILE A 105 -6.53 -0.72 2.90
N VAL A 106 -7.10 -1.17 4.00
CA VAL A 106 -6.51 -1.08 5.33
C VAL A 106 -6.02 -2.47 5.73
N LEU A 107 -4.77 -2.55 6.13
CA LEU A 107 -4.08 -3.77 6.52
C LEU A 107 -3.78 -3.70 8.00
N THR A 108 -4.10 -4.75 8.72
CA THR A 108 -3.72 -4.89 10.13
C THR A 108 -2.63 -5.94 10.24
N ALA A 109 -1.48 -5.56 10.77
CA ALA A 109 -0.31 -6.42 10.92
C ALA A 109 0.01 -6.68 12.39
N MET A 110 0.64 -7.83 12.67
CA MET A 110 1.20 -8.14 13.99
C MET A 110 2.53 -7.42 14.26
N ASP A 111 2.73 -6.26 13.68
CA ASP A 111 3.97 -5.50 13.88
C ASP A 111 3.74 -4.40 14.94
N ARG A 112 4.65 -4.31 15.91
CA ARG A 112 4.61 -3.26 16.94
C ARG A 112 4.90 -1.87 16.37
N THR A 113 5.66 -1.81 15.29
CA THR A 113 6.11 -0.55 14.69
C THR A 113 5.08 0.03 13.73
N THR A 114 4.34 -0.83 13.01
CA THR A 114 3.38 -0.41 12.00
C THR A 114 2.14 -1.32 12.06
N PRO A 115 1.33 -1.24 13.12
CA PRO A 115 0.20 -2.14 13.34
C PRO A 115 -0.90 -1.98 12.28
N ASN A 116 -1.06 -0.79 11.73
CA ASN A 116 -2.05 -0.48 10.71
C ASN A 116 -1.40 0.22 9.53
N VAL A 117 -1.52 -0.37 8.36
CA VAL A 117 -1.06 0.20 7.10
C VAL A 117 -2.28 0.55 6.25
N ARG A 118 -2.41 1.80 5.87
CA ARG A 118 -3.49 2.27 5.03
C ARG A 118 -2.97 2.63 3.64
N ILE A 119 -3.59 2.06 2.62
CA ILE A 119 -3.30 2.32 1.22
C ILE A 119 -4.52 3.03 0.63
N ASP A 120 -4.39 4.33 0.39
CA ASP A 120 -5.50 5.17 -0.01
C ASP A 120 -5.50 5.47 -1.50
N GLY A 121 -6.71 5.65 -2.05
CA GLY A 121 -6.92 6.20 -3.39
C GLY A 121 -6.39 5.32 -4.52
N LEU A 122 -6.42 4.01 -4.36
CA LEU A 122 -6.03 3.07 -5.39
C LEU A 122 -6.94 3.20 -6.61
N LYS A 123 -6.36 3.50 -7.77
CA LYS A 123 -7.06 3.57 -9.05
C LYS A 123 -6.99 2.22 -9.76
N THR A 124 -7.62 1.22 -9.16
CA THR A 124 -7.68 -0.15 -9.69
C THR A 124 -8.94 -0.83 -9.16
N ASP A 125 -9.26 -2.02 -9.67
CA ASP A 125 -10.27 -2.86 -9.03
C ASP A 125 -9.73 -3.35 -7.68
N VAL A 126 -10.14 -2.62 -6.63
CA VAL A 126 -9.67 -2.88 -5.25
C VAL A 126 -10.12 -4.24 -4.77
N MET A 127 -11.26 -4.76 -5.26
CA MET A 127 -11.76 -6.08 -4.88
C MET A 127 -10.91 -7.19 -5.49
N ALA A 128 -10.60 -7.09 -6.78
CA ALA A 128 -9.71 -8.04 -7.44
C ALA A 128 -8.30 -8.02 -6.82
N LEU A 129 -7.78 -6.83 -6.50
CA LEU A 129 -6.49 -6.68 -5.83
C LEU A 129 -6.51 -7.29 -4.42
N TYR A 130 -7.59 -7.10 -3.67
CA TYR A 130 -7.78 -7.72 -2.35
C TYR A 130 -7.70 -9.24 -2.42
N GLU A 131 -8.42 -9.88 -3.38
CA GLU A 131 -8.39 -11.33 -3.54
C GLU A 131 -6.98 -11.85 -3.89
N GLN A 132 -6.27 -11.13 -4.74
CA GLN A 132 -4.87 -11.47 -5.08
C GLN A 132 -3.94 -11.34 -3.87
N LEU A 133 -4.07 -10.27 -3.08
CA LEU A 133 -3.29 -10.06 -1.87
C LEU A 133 -3.59 -11.13 -0.82
N ARG A 134 -4.85 -11.48 -0.63
CA ARG A 134 -5.27 -12.53 0.28
C ARG A 134 -4.66 -13.87 -0.11
N ALA A 135 -4.78 -14.27 -1.37
CA ALA A 135 -4.19 -15.52 -1.87
C ALA A 135 -2.66 -15.53 -1.69
N ALA A 136 -1.98 -14.41 -2.00
CA ALA A 136 -0.54 -14.28 -1.81
C ALA A 136 -0.13 -14.37 -0.33
N THR A 137 -0.92 -13.77 0.57
CA THR A 137 -0.67 -13.82 2.01
C THR A 137 -0.82 -15.24 2.56
N GLU A 138 -1.85 -15.96 2.16
CA GLU A 138 -2.05 -17.36 2.55
C GLU A 138 -0.91 -18.25 2.04
N ALA A 139 -0.45 -18.02 0.81
CA ALA A 139 0.71 -18.72 0.26
C ALA A 139 1.99 -18.38 1.04
N SER A 140 2.22 -17.11 1.38
CA SER A 140 3.36 -16.66 2.16
C SER A 140 3.36 -17.22 3.58
N LYS A 141 2.20 -17.25 4.25
CA LYS A 141 2.05 -17.86 5.59
C LYS A 141 2.38 -19.36 5.58
N ARG A 142 1.90 -20.09 4.57
CA ARG A 142 2.22 -21.52 4.41
C ARG A 142 3.71 -21.75 4.20
N ALA A 143 4.35 -20.92 3.38
CA ALA A 143 5.79 -21.02 3.12
C ALA A 143 6.65 -20.75 4.38
N HIS A 144 6.20 -19.87 5.27
CA HIS A 144 6.90 -19.52 6.52
C HIS A 144 6.46 -20.38 7.72
N GLY A 145 5.61 -21.39 7.52
CA GLY A 145 5.15 -22.28 8.60
C GLY A 145 4.32 -21.58 9.69
N VAL A 146 3.79 -20.39 9.40
CA VAL A 146 2.93 -19.67 10.33
C VAL A 146 1.57 -20.36 10.38
N ARG A 147 1.34 -21.17 11.42
CA ARG A 147 0.00 -21.68 11.73
C ARG A 147 -0.80 -20.53 12.33
N VAL A 148 -1.85 -20.12 11.66
CA VAL A 148 -2.92 -19.33 12.29
C VAL A 148 -3.58 -20.27 13.29
N LEU A 149 -3.28 -20.08 14.59
CA LEU A 149 -4.08 -20.69 15.65
C LEU A 149 -5.41 -19.94 15.64
N ASP A 150 -6.37 -20.46 14.90
CA ASP A 150 -7.77 -20.13 15.14
C ASP A 150 -8.04 -20.55 16.60
N ASN A 151 -8.04 -19.57 17.49
CA ASN A 151 -8.62 -19.71 18.80
C ASN A 151 -10.14 -19.91 18.59
N GLU A 152 -10.52 -21.11 18.21
CA GLU A 152 -11.83 -21.60 18.58
C GLU A 152 -11.85 -21.58 20.12
N VAL A 153 -12.39 -20.48 20.63
CA VAL A 153 -12.92 -20.49 21.99
C VAL A 153 -14.02 -21.54 21.98
N GLN A 154 -13.61 -22.76 22.29
CA GLN A 154 -14.51 -23.81 22.67
C GLN A 154 -15.22 -23.34 23.93
N SER A 155 -16.31 -22.59 23.74
CA SER A 155 -17.35 -22.45 24.73
C SER A 155 -17.97 -23.83 24.92
N GLY A 156 -17.33 -24.61 25.75
CA GLY A 156 -17.78 -25.91 26.15
C GLY A 156 -18.09 -25.93 27.64
N ARG A 157 -19.41 -25.91 27.93
CA ARG A 157 -20.06 -26.36 29.16
C ARG A 157 -19.86 -25.53 30.40
#